data_4b4a53b3a6a4c69135162bc826c9c9cf
#
_entry.id   4b4a53b3a6a4c69135162bc826c9c9cf
#
_cell.length_a   1.000
_cell.length_b   1.000
_cell.length_c   1.000
_cell.angle_alpha   90.00
_cell.angle_beta   90.00
_cell.angle_gamma   90.00
#
_symmetry.space_group_name_H-M   'P 1'
#
loop_
_entity.id
_entity.type
_entity.pdbx_description
1 polymer ?
#
loop_
_entity_poly.entity_id
_entity_poly.type
_entity_poly.pdbx_seq_one_letter_code
_entity_poly.pdbx_strand_id
1 'polypeptide(L)'
;FNFYLKKYVGRPTPLYYAKRLSEKYGSKIYLKREDLCHTGAHKINNTIGQILLARELKKTKIIAETGAGQHGVATATVCALMGMECVIYMGEVDIERQRPNVERMRILGAEVRPATSGSKTLKDATNEAMRHWINNPDDTHYIIGSVVGPHPYPCLLYTSPSPRDPKI
;
A
#
# COMPACT_ATOMS: atom_id res chain seq x y z
N PHE A 1 4.30 -2.68 -16.56
CA PHE A 1 4.58 -2.88 -15.13
C PHE A 1 6.09 -2.85 -14.86
N ASN A 2 6.90 -3.69 -15.50
CA ASN A 2 8.35 -3.80 -15.26
C ASN A 2 9.11 -2.48 -15.44
N PHE A 3 8.70 -1.64 -16.41
CA PHE A 3 9.26 -0.30 -16.56
C PHE A 3 9.12 0.52 -15.27
N TYR A 4 7.93 0.58 -14.70
CA TYR A 4 7.69 1.33 -13.46
C TYR A 4 8.42 0.73 -12.25
N LEU A 5 8.48 -0.59 -12.14
CA LEU A 5 9.25 -1.24 -11.06
C LEU A 5 10.72 -0.82 -11.12
N LYS A 6 11.31 -0.79 -12.30
CA LYS A 6 12.73 -0.46 -12.48
C LYS A 6 13.02 1.05 -12.40
N LYS A 7 12.19 1.88 -13.03
CA LYS A 7 12.48 3.30 -13.23
C LYS A 7 11.86 4.22 -12.19
N TYR A 8 10.77 3.80 -11.56
CA TYR A 8 10.02 4.62 -10.59
C TYR A 8 10.10 4.06 -9.17
N VAL A 9 9.89 2.76 -9.00
CA VAL A 9 9.91 2.11 -7.67
C VAL A 9 11.33 1.91 -7.16
N GLY A 10 12.31 1.70 -8.05
CA GLY A 10 13.71 1.48 -7.67
C GLY A 10 14.07 0.00 -7.44
N ARG A 11 13.42 -0.91 -8.17
CA ARG A 11 13.71 -2.34 -8.07
C ARG A 11 14.74 -2.82 -9.12
N PRO A 12 15.51 -3.88 -8.80
CA PRO A 12 15.52 -4.61 -7.53
C PRO A 12 16.21 -3.83 -6.40
N THR A 13 15.66 -3.93 -5.18
CA THR A 13 16.31 -3.36 -4.00
C THR A 13 17.50 -4.24 -3.57
N PRO A 14 18.59 -3.66 -3.00
CA PRO A 14 19.77 -4.42 -2.61
C PRO A 14 19.49 -5.38 -1.46
N LEU A 15 20.28 -6.45 -1.42
CA LEU A 15 20.44 -7.30 -0.26
C LEU A 15 21.76 -6.89 0.44
N TYR A 16 21.64 -6.21 1.57
CA TYR A 16 22.78 -5.64 2.30
C TYR A 16 23.26 -6.58 3.42
N TYR A 17 24.54 -6.94 3.42
CA TYR A 17 25.13 -7.68 4.52
C TYR A 17 25.40 -6.77 5.71
N ALA A 18 24.71 -7.00 6.82
CA ALA A 18 24.80 -6.21 8.05
C ALA A 18 25.96 -6.72 8.94
N LYS A 19 27.21 -6.39 8.59
CA LYS A 19 28.44 -6.90 9.22
C LYS A 19 28.42 -6.78 10.74
N ARG A 20 28.17 -5.59 11.28
CA ARG A 20 28.16 -5.34 12.73
C ARG A 20 27.10 -6.14 13.49
N LEU A 21 25.91 -6.31 12.90
CA LEU A 21 24.87 -7.16 13.48
C LEU A 21 25.26 -8.63 13.42
N SER A 22 25.85 -9.06 12.31
CA SER A 22 26.33 -10.44 12.14
C SER A 22 27.40 -10.80 13.16
N GLU A 23 28.34 -9.92 13.39
CA GLU A 23 29.40 -10.09 14.43
C GLU A 23 28.77 -10.13 15.83
N LYS A 24 27.84 -9.22 16.14
CA LYS A 24 27.18 -9.15 17.45
C LYS A 24 26.39 -10.41 17.79
N TYR A 25 25.71 -11.00 16.81
CA TYR A 25 24.82 -12.15 17.03
C TYR A 25 25.41 -13.49 16.58
N GLY A 26 26.64 -13.52 16.09
CA GLY A 26 27.29 -14.75 15.64
C GLY A 26 26.63 -15.43 14.44
N SER A 27 25.89 -14.70 13.63
CA SER A 27 25.11 -15.23 12.49
C SER A 27 25.19 -14.30 11.30
N LYS A 28 25.13 -14.84 10.07
CA LYS A 28 25.09 -14.01 8.85
C LYS A 28 23.73 -13.35 8.71
N ILE A 29 23.67 -12.03 8.90
CA ILE A 29 22.44 -11.23 8.82
C ILE A 29 22.47 -10.38 7.55
N TYR A 30 21.42 -10.52 6.73
CA TYR A 30 21.23 -9.73 5.53
C TYR A 30 19.92 -8.94 5.62
N LEU A 31 19.94 -7.68 5.17
CA LEU A 31 18.79 -6.80 5.12
C LEU A 31 18.34 -6.65 3.68
N LYS A 32 17.11 -7.07 3.38
CA LYS A 32 16.45 -6.75 2.12
C LYS A 32 15.91 -5.32 2.22
N ARG A 33 16.56 -4.40 1.50
CA ARG A 33 16.39 -2.94 1.66
C ARG A 33 15.14 -2.41 0.95
N GLU A 34 13.93 -2.85 1.37
CA GLU A 34 12.66 -2.34 0.83
C GLU A 34 12.36 -0.88 1.26
N ASP A 35 13.08 -0.38 2.24
CA ASP A 35 13.13 1.04 2.61
C ASP A 35 13.70 1.94 1.51
N LEU A 36 14.44 1.39 0.55
CA LEU A 36 14.96 2.10 -0.61
C LEU A 36 13.99 2.14 -1.80
N CYS A 37 12.84 1.49 -1.70
CA CYS A 37 11.77 1.71 -2.66
C CYS A 37 11.27 3.15 -2.58
N HIS A 38 10.79 3.69 -3.70
CA HIS A 38 10.09 4.96 -3.71
C HIS A 38 8.97 4.98 -2.65
N THR A 39 8.77 6.07 -1.94
CA THR A 39 7.93 6.23 -0.73
C THR A 39 8.51 5.63 0.57
N GLY A 40 9.70 5.02 0.54
CA GLY A 40 10.40 4.50 1.72
C GLY A 40 9.87 3.17 2.27
N ALA A 41 9.03 2.45 1.52
CA ALA A 41 8.44 1.18 1.95
C ALA A 41 8.00 0.29 0.78
N HIS A 42 7.69 -0.98 1.08
CA HIS A 42 7.30 -1.98 0.09
C HIS A 42 5.93 -1.73 -0.58
N LYS A 43 5.06 -0.92 0.00
CA LYS A 43 3.67 -0.70 -0.47
C LYS A 43 3.57 -0.20 -1.90
N ILE A 44 4.55 0.57 -2.37
CA ILE A 44 4.59 1.07 -3.74
C ILE A 44 4.58 -0.03 -4.80
N ASN A 45 5.11 -1.23 -4.50
CA ASN A 45 5.07 -2.38 -5.40
C ASN A 45 3.64 -2.84 -5.70
N ASN A 46 2.80 -2.87 -4.67
CA ASN A 46 1.40 -3.22 -4.79
C ASN A 46 0.62 -2.12 -5.52
N THR A 47 0.78 -0.87 -5.09
CA THR A 47 -0.01 0.24 -5.61
C THR A 47 0.29 0.53 -7.08
N ILE A 48 1.54 0.40 -7.53
CA ILE A 48 1.87 0.57 -8.95
C ILE A 48 1.24 -0.52 -9.83
N GLY A 49 1.14 -1.75 -9.35
CA GLY A 49 0.44 -2.82 -10.07
C GLY A 49 -1.05 -2.54 -10.20
N GLN A 50 -1.70 -2.18 -9.09
CA GLN A 50 -3.14 -1.94 -9.05
C GLN A 50 -3.54 -0.66 -9.81
N ILE A 51 -2.75 0.42 -9.77
CA ILE A 51 -3.07 1.63 -10.53
C ILE A 51 -2.99 1.41 -12.04
N LEU A 52 -2.05 0.58 -12.50
CA LEU A 52 -1.95 0.22 -13.91
C LEU A 52 -3.17 -0.61 -14.35
N LEU A 53 -3.64 -1.53 -13.49
CA LEU A 53 -4.87 -2.28 -13.74
C LEU A 53 -6.08 -1.33 -13.78
N ALA A 54 -6.21 -0.41 -12.82
CA ALA A 54 -7.29 0.58 -12.80
C ALA A 54 -7.33 1.41 -14.10
N ARG A 55 -6.17 1.81 -14.60
CA ARG A 55 -6.04 2.53 -15.87
C ARG A 55 -6.52 1.70 -17.07
N GLU A 56 -6.11 0.42 -17.15
CA GLU A 56 -6.59 -0.49 -18.19
C GLU A 56 -8.12 -0.67 -18.14
N LEU A 57 -8.68 -0.71 -16.93
CA LEU A 57 -10.12 -0.76 -16.69
C LEU A 57 -10.82 0.60 -16.90
N LYS A 58 -10.10 1.62 -17.36
CA LYS A 58 -10.60 2.99 -17.60
C LYS A 58 -11.25 3.64 -16.37
N LYS A 59 -10.78 3.29 -15.18
CA LYS A 59 -11.22 3.93 -13.94
C LYS A 59 -10.57 5.31 -13.80
N THR A 60 -11.30 6.24 -13.24
CA THR A 60 -10.86 7.64 -13.06
C THR A 60 -10.60 8.00 -11.62
N LYS A 61 -11.18 7.23 -10.70
CA LYS A 61 -11.09 7.44 -9.26
C LYS A 61 -10.50 6.23 -8.55
N ILE A 62 -9.59 6.49 -7.66
CA ILE A 62 -8.98 5.50 -6.79
C ILE A 62 -9.41 5.74 -5.35
N ILE A 63 -9.76 4.67 -4.67
CA ILE A 63 -9.94 4.66 -3.22
C ILE A 63 -9.02 3.66 -2.56
N ALA A 64 -8.61 3.95 -1.33
CA ALA A 64 -7.85 3.01 -0.51
C ALA A 64 -8.15 3.23 0.97
N GLU A 65 -7.85 2.24 1.78
CA GLU A 65 -7.78 2.33 3.23
C GLU A 65 -6.34 2.49 3.69
N THR A 66 -6.14 3.05 4.86
CA THR A 66 -4.83 3.04 5.52
C THR A 66 -4.96 3.13 7.03
N GLY A 67 -4.07 2.48 7.77
CA GLY A 67 -3.93 2.63 9.22
C GLY A 67 -2.69 3.46 9.55
N ALA A 68 -1.49 2.89 9.46
CA ALA A 68 -0.23 3.60 9.69
C ALA A 68 0.11 4.67 8.63
N GLY A 69 -0.66 4.78 7.56
CA GLY A 69 -0.48 5.79 6.52
C GLY A 69 0.42 5.37 5.35
N GLN A 70 1.21 4.31 5.46
CA GLN A 70 2.17 3.91 4.41
C GLN A 70 1.47 3.49 3.11
N HIS A 71 0.38 2.75 3.20
CA HIS A 71 -0.41 2.37 2.02
C HIS A 71 -1.10 3.58 1.39
N GLY A 72 -1.65 4.48 2.21
CA GLY A 72 -2.25 5.73 1.75
C GLY A 72 -1.26 6.61 1.00
N VAL A 73 -0.06 6.82 1.54
CA VAL A 73 1.00 7.59 0.86
C VAL A 73 1.39 6.94 -0.46
N ALA A 74 1.58 5.62 -0.50
CA ALA A 74 1.92 4.92 -1.74
C ALA A 74 0.80 5.03 -2.78
N THR A 75 -0.48 4.93 -2.37
CA THR A 75 -1.64 5.09 -3.25
C THR A 75 -1.73 6.52 -3.78
N ALA A 76 -1.63 7.52 -2.91
CA ALA A 76 -1.62 8.94 -3.32
C ALA A 76 -0.49 9.24 -4.32
N THR A 77 0.70 8.65 -4.09
CA THR A 77 1.86 8.81 -4.97
C THR A 77 1.58 8.29 -6.39
N VAL A 78 1.01 7.09 -6.52
CA VAL A 78 0.73 6.54 -7.86
C VAL A 78 -0.47 7.22 -8.52
N CYS A 79 -1.43 7.73 -7.74
CA CYS A 79 -2.53 8.54 -8.28
C CYS A 79 -2.01 9.86 -8.84
N ALA A 80 -1.13 10.55 -8.12
CA ALA A 80 -0.46 11.75 -8.62
C ALA A 80 0.35 11.48 -9.90
N LEU A 81 1.07 10.35 -9.96
CA LEU A 81 1.81 9.92 -11.15
C LEU A 81 0.91 9.71 -12.37
N MET A 82 -0.28 9.18 -12.18
CA MET A 82 -1.21 8.82 -13.26
C MET A 82 -2.29 9.87 -13.54
N GLY A 83 -2.35 10.95 -12.74
CA GLY A 83 -3.37 11.99 -12.87
C GLY A 83 -4.77 11.50 -12.51
N MET A 84 -4.90 10.57 -11.56
CA MET A 84 -6.18 10.01 -11.12
C MET A 84 -6.64 10.62 -9.79
N GLU A 85 -7.96 10.79 -9.64
CA GLU A 85 -8.57 11.21 -8.38
C GLU A 85 -8.29 10.18 -7.28
N CYS A 86 -7.97 10.65 -6.07
CA CYS A 86 -7.56 9.78 -4.97
C CYS A 86 -8.31 10.12 -3.67
N VAL A 87 -9.00 9.13 -3.10
CA VAL A 87 -9.67 9.23 -1.80
C VAL A 87 -9.11 8.15 -0.87
N ILE A 88 -8.56 8.58 0.27
CA ILE A 88 -7.96 7.69 1.27
C ILE A 88 -8.83 7.72 2.53
N TYR A 89 -9.35 6.55 2.90
CA TYR A 89 -10.03 6.35 4.18
C TYR A 89 -9.03 6.00 5.28
N MET A 90 -9.12 6.71 6.40
CA MET A 90 -8.23 6.50 7.54
C MET A 90 -9.02 6.68 8.85
N GLY A 91 -8.79 5.84 9.82
CA GLY A 91 -9.45 5.99 11.12
C GLY A 91 -9.12 7.34 11.77
N GLU A 92 -10.11 7.99 12.37
CA GLU A 92 -9.93 9.30 13.01
C GLU A 92 -8.78 9.28 14.03
N VAL A 93 -8.67 8.22 14.83
CA VAL A 93 -7.58 8.02 15.79
C VAL A 93 -6.22 7.87 15.09
N ASP A 94 -6.19 7.21 13.96
CA ASP A 94 -4.95 6.99 13.18
C ASP A 94 -4.52 8.27 12.46
N ILE A 95 -5.46 9.12 12.03
CA ILE A 95 -5.17 10.45 11.46
C ILE A 95 -4.36 11.30 12.44
N GLU A 96 -4.79 11.35 13.69
CA GLU A 96 -4.07 12.10 14.72
C GLU A 96 -2.67 11.53 15.00
N ARG A 97 -2.56 10.21 15.09
CA ARG A 97 -1.28 9.53 15.36
C ARG A 97 -0.27 9.65 14.22
N GLN A 98 -0.76 9.71 12.99
CA GLN A 98 0.06 9.61 11.78
C GLN A 98 0.01 10.89 10.93
N ARG A 99 -0.12 12.07 11.57
CA ARG A 99 -0.19 13.38 10.90
C ARG A 99 0.84 13.58 9.78
N PRO A 100 2.13 13.22 9.95
CA PRO A 100 3.09 13.39 8.86
C PRO A 100 2.73 12.64 7.57
N ASN A 101 2.14 11.45 7.68
CA ASN A 101 1.68 10.69 6.51
C ASN A 101 0.41 11.30 5.92
N VAL A 102 -0.48 11.82 6.75
CA VAL A 102 -1.70 12.54 6.30
C VAL A 102 -1.31 13.77 5.46
N GLU A 103 -0.36 14.56 5.94
CA GLU A 103 0.12 15.72 5.18
C GLU A 103 0.79 15.34 3.85
N ARG A 104 1.57 14.25 3.82
CA ARG A 104 2.12 13.71 2.57
C ARG A 104 1.04 13.34 1.56
N MET A 105 -0.03 12.67 2.00
CA MET A 105 -1.15 12.32 1.15
C MET A 105 -1.84 13.55 0.58
N ARG A 106 -2.06 14.58 1.40
CA ARG A 106 -2.68 15.85 0.97
C ARG A 106 -1.80 16.62 -0.02
N ILE A 107 -0.49 16.71 0.22
CA ILE A 107 0.47 17.35 -0.71
C ILE A 107 0.44 16.64 -2.08
N LEU A 108 0.22 15.33 -2.11
CA LEU A 108 0.08 14.55 -3.33
C LEU A 108 -1.30 14.67 -4.00
N GLY A 109 -2.19 15.49 -3.45
CA GLY A 109 -3.51 15.75 -4.00
C GLY A 109 -4.59 14.76 -3.58
N ALA A 110 -4.32 13.86 -2.63
CA ALA A 110 -5.33 12.92 -2.14
C ALA A 110 -6.26 13.58 -1.10
N GLU A 111 -7.55 13.28 -1.19
CA GLU A 111 -8.52 13.57 -0.14
C GLU A 111 -8.42 12.50 0.95
N VAL A 112 -8.16 12.91 2.19
CA VAL A 112 -8.14 12.00 3.35
C VAL A 112 -9.45 12.12 4.11
N ARG A 113 -10.26 11.06 4.10
CA ARG A 113 -11.56 10.97 4.77
C ARG A 113 -11.46 10.20 6.08
N PRO A 114 -11.90 10.79 7.21
CA PRO A 114 -11.89 10.09 8.48
C PRO A 114 -13.00 9.03 8.53
N ALA A 115 -12.65 7.83 9.01
CA ALA A 115 -13.64 6.85 9.47
C ALA A 115 -13.93 7.13 10.96
N THR A 116 -15.16 7.55 11.23
CA THR A 116 -15.62 8.01 12.56
C THR A 116 -16.48 6.98 13.27
N SER A 117 -16.84 5.88 12.62
CA SER A 117 -17.62 4.79 13.21
C SER A 117 -16.74 3.77 13.94
N GLY A 118 -17.34 2.96 14.79
CA GLY A 118 -16.69 1.84 15.48
C GLY A 118 -15.50 2.25 16.34
N SER A 119 -14.37 1.57 16.16
CA SER A 119 -13.11 1.84 16.87
C SER A 119 -12.32 3.01 16.29
N LYS A 120 -12.78 3.57 15.16
CA LYS A 120 -12.13 4.68 14.43
C LYS A 120 -10.69 4.36 14.01
N THR A 121 -10.44 3.11 13.61
CA THR A 121 -9.15 2.58 13.21
C THR A 121 -9.20 1.94 11.81
N LEU A 122 -8.13 1.25 11.40
CA LEU A 122 -7.99 0.62 10.09
C LEU A 122 -9.21 -0.24 9.67
N LYS A 123 -9.81 -1.00 10.61
CA LYS A 123 -10.98 -1.84 10.32
C LYS A 123 -12.14 -0.99 9.79
N ASP A 124 -12.41 0.14 10.45
CA ASP A 124 -13.51 1.02 10.08
C ASP A 124 -13.21 1.76 8.77
N ALA A 125 -11.96 2.18 8.58
CA ALA A 125 -11.50 2.74 7.32
C ALA A 125 -11.67 1.76 6.14
N THR A 126 -11.37 0.47 6.35
CA THR A 126 -11.60 -0.59 5.36
C THR A 126 -13.07 -0.73 5.01
N ASN A 127 -13.95 -0.72 6.02
CA ASN A 127 -15.40 -0.81 5.82
C ASN A 127 -15.94 0.38 5.01
N GLU A 128 -15.49 1.59 5.32
CA GLU A 128 -15.92 2.80 4.58
C GLU A 128 -15.41 2.78 3.12
N ALA A 129 -14.15 2.39 2.91
CA ALA A 129 -13.59 2.23 1.58
C ALA A 129 -14.39 1.21 0.74
N MET A 130 -14.72 0.05 1.33
CA MET A 130 -15.53 -0.97 0.65
C MET A 130 -16.92 -0.47 0.31
N ARG A 131 -17.61 0.22 1.23
CA ARG A 131 -18.93 0.81 0.96
C ARG A 131 -18.88 1.80 -0.19
N HIS A 132 -17.87 2.68 -0.18
CA HIS A 132 -17.70 3.64 -1.27
C HIS A 132 -17.50 2.94 -2.61
N TRP A 133 -16.62 1.94 -2.65
CA TRP A 133 -16.35 1.18 -3.88
C TRP A 133 -17.59 0.47 -4.43
N ILE A 134 -18.32 -0.26 -3.57
CA ILE A 134 -19.51 -1.00 -3.97
C ILE A 134 -20.60 -0.07 -4.51
N ASN A 135 -20.70 1.15 -3.96
CA ASN A 135 -21.69 2.14 -4.39
C ASN A 135 -21.28 2.90 -5.66
N ASN A 136 -20.01 2.82 -6.08
CA ASN A 136 -19.48 3.53 -7.25
C ASN A 136 -18.60 2.62 -8.12
N PRO A 137 -19.13 1.49 -8.62
CA PRO A 137 -18.31 0.48 -9.29
C PRO A 137 -17.83 0.90 -10.69
N ASP A 138 -18.53 1.85 -11.32
CA ASP A 138 -18.29 2.17 -12.73
C ASP A 138 -16.99 2.98 -12.94
N ASP A 139 -16.73 3.97 -12.10
CA ASP A 139 -15.62 4.90 -12.23
C ASP A 139 -14.48 4.65 -11.21
N THR A 140 -14.75 3.89 -10.16
CA THR A 140 -13.88 3.75 -8.99
C THR A 140 -13.17 2.40 -8.97
N HIS A 141 -11.89 2.41 -8.61
CA HIS A 141 -11.10 1.21 -8.31
C HIS A 141 -10.57 1.25 -6.88
N TYR A 142 -10.74 0.16 -6.15
CA TYR A 142 -10.24 0.04 -4.79
C TYR A 142 -8.84 -0.59 -4.79
N ILE A 143 -7.84 0.21 -4.46
CA ILE A 143 -6.47 -0.27 -4.24
C ILE A 143 -6.34 -0.78 -2.81
N ILE A 144 -6.56 -2.08 -2.64
CA ILE A 144 -6.50 -2.72 -1.33
C ILE A 144 -5.06 -2.86 -0.82
N GLY A 145 -4.83 -2.53 0.45
CA GLY A 145 -3.50 -2.52 1.07
C GLY A 145 -3.08 -3.81 1.76
N SER A 146 -4.04 -4.70 2.02
CA SER A 146 -3.83 -5.94 2.78
C SER A 146 -4.65 -7.07 2.20
N VAL A 147 -4.30 -8.30 2.55
CA VAL A 147 -5.14 -9.46 2.24
C VAL A 147 -6.30 -9.49 3.22
N VAL A 148 -7.49 -9.26 2.71
CA VAL A 148 -8.75 -9.31 3.47
C VAL A 148 -9.72 -10.25 2.79
N GLY A 149 -10.74 -10.67 3.51
CA GLY A 149 -11.81 -11.53 3.01
C GLY A 149 -12.19 -12.59 4.02
N PRO A 150 -13.24 -13.37 3.71
CA PRO A 150 -13.66 -14.47 4.56
C PRO A 150 -12.61 -15.59 4.56
N HIS A 151 -12.55 -16.33 5.68
CA HIS A 151 -11.79 -17.59 5.73
C HIS A 151 -12.25 -18.52 4.57
N PRO A 152 -11.34 -19.18 3.82
CA PRO A 152 -9.91 -19.34 4.08
C PRO A 152 -8.97 -18.43 3.24
N TYR A 153 -9.47 -17.44 2.52
CA TYR A 153 -8.66 -16.68 1.56
C TYR A 153 -7.37 -16.09 2.11
N PRO A 154 -7.33 -15.42 3.28
CA PRO A 154 -6.07 -14.92 3.83
C PRO A 154 -5.07 -16.03 4.11
N CYS A 155 -5.55 -17.18 4.65
CA CYS A 155 -4.70 -18.33 4.95
C CYS A 155 -4.11 -18.96 3.68
N LEU A 156 -4.89 -19.07 2.61
CA LEU A 156 -4.42 -19.60 1.33
C LEU A 156 -3.27 -18.76 0.75
N LEU A 157 -3.33 -17.43 0.89
CA LEU A 157 -2.26 -16.56 0.43
C LEU A 157 -0.97 -16.70 1.25
N TYR A 158 -1.07 -16.94 2.55
CA TYR A 158 0.11 -17.18 3.39
C TYR A 158 0.74 -18.55 3.15
N THR A 159 -0.05 -19.53 2.77
CA THR A 159 0.41 -20.91 2.59
C THR A 159 0.68 -21.27 1.12
N SER A 160 0.24 -20.44 0.19
CA SER A 160 0.52 -20.64 -1.24
C SER A 160 1.99 -20.34 -1.57
N PRO A 161 2.59 -21.12 -2.48
CA PRO A 161 3.92 -20.84 -2.96
C PRO A 161 4.01 -19.41 -3.52
N SER A 162 5.03 -18.68 -3.09
CA SER A 162 5.28 -17.33 -3.57
C SER A 162 6.38 -17.35 -4.64
N PRO A 163 6.31 -16.48 -5.67
CA PRO A 163 7.44 -16.30 -6.60
C PRO A 163 8.75 -15.88 -5.92
N ARG A 164 8.70 -15.56 -4.63
CA ARG A 164 9.86 -15.26 -3.79
C ARG A 164 10.38 -16.49 -3.04
N ASP A 165 9.66 -17.61 -3.10
CA ASP A 165 10.11 -18.85 -2.49
C ASP A 165 11.21 -19.49 -3.37
N PRO A 166 12.42 -19.68 -2.86
CA PRO A 166 13.55 -20.23 -3.64
C PRO A 166 13.36 -21.68 -4.06
N LYS A 167 12.26 -22.33 -3.68
CA LYS A 167 11.94 -23.73 -4.03
C LYS A 167 10.98 -23.87 -5.21
N ILE A 168 10.64 -22.80 -5.89
CA ILE A 168 9.82 -22.80 -7.11
C ILE A 168 10.68 -22.35 -8.29
#